data_acd2a42742692380ff7f0394b9ba5574
#
_entry.id   acd2a42742692380ff7f0394b9ba5574
#
_cell.length_a   1.000
_cell.length_b   1.000
_cell.length_c   1.000
_cell.angle_alpha   90.00
_cell.angle_beta   90.00
_cell.angle_gamma   90.00
#
_symmetry.space_group_name_H-M   'P 1'
#
loop_
_entity.id
_entity.type
_entity.pdbx_description
1 polymer ?
#
loop_
_entity_poly.entity_id
_entity_poly.type
_entity_poly.pdbx_seq_one_letter_code
_entity_poly.pdbx_strand_id
1 'polypeptide(L)' 'MSDRTYRLYHLSPDGRICGAINRSFADDAEAFEHADRLLESHPAVEIWQTDRLVGRRERDEAAAHI' A
#
# COMPACT_ATOMS: atom_id res chain seq x y z
N MET A 1 -11.50 20.01 8.41
CA MET A 1 -11.71 18.66 7.86
C MET A 1 -10.61 17.77 8.34
N SER A 2 -10.96 16.62 8.83
CA SER A 2 -9.97 15.73 9.39
C SER A 2 -9.56 14.70 8.35
N ASP A 3 -8.30 14.34 8.38
CA ASP A 3 -7.79 13.28 7.55
C ASP A 3 -8.32 11.94 8.04
N ARG A 4 -8.28 10.96 7.17
CA ARG A 4 -8.65 9.59 7.50
C ARG A 4 -7.39 8.81 7.81
N THR A 5 -7.50 7.89 8.77
CA THR A 5 -6.37 7.04 9.14
C THR A 5 -6.41 5.77 8.29
N TYR A 6 -5.29 5.46 7.68
CA TYR A 6 -5.15 4.28 6.85
C TYR A 6 -4.06 3.39 7.42
N ARG A 7 -4.17 2.10 7.17
CA ARG A 7 -3.13 1.14 7.48
C ARG A 7 -2.64 0.54 6.18
N LEU A 8 -1.33 0.60 5.98
CA LEU A 8 -0.71 0.07 4.78
C LEU A 8 0.14 -1.12 5.18
N TYR A 9 -0.22 -2.30 4.67
CA TYR A 9 0.55 -3.51 4.88
C TYR A 9 1.48 -3.69 3.71
N HIS A 10 2.78 -3.82 3.97
CA HIS A 10 3.72 -4.14 2.91
C HIS A 10 4.06 -5.63 2.97
N LEU A 11 4.12 -6.22 1.79
CA LEU A 11 4.21 -7.67 1.66
C LEU A 11 5.56 -8.06 1.08
N SER A 12 6.01 -9.26 1.44
CA SER A 12 7.23 -9.84 0.92
C SER A 12 6.95 -10.53 -0.42
N PRO A 13 8.01 -10.93 -1.16
CA PRO A 13 7.82 -11.61 -2.45
C PRO A 13 6.99 -12.88 -2.37
N ASP A 14 6.94 -13.54 -1.21
CA ASP A 14 6.13 -14.75 -1.03
C ASP A 14 4.71 -14.45 -0.57
N GLY A 15 4.32 -13.17 -0.56
CA GLY A 15 2.95 -12.77 -0.26
C GLY A 15 2.62 -12.63 1.22
N ARG A 16 3.61 -12.67 2.08
CA ARG A 16 3.40 -12.51 3.52
C ARG A 16 3.54 -11.06 3.94
N ILE A 17 2.78 -10.67 4.95
CA ILE A 17 2.88 -9.32 5.51
C ILE A 17 4.19 -9.20 6.27
N CYS A 18 5.05 -8.28 5.81
CA CYS A 18 6.34 -8.00 6.44
C CYS A 18 6.22 -6.93 7.50
N GLY A 19 5.22 -6.06 7.38
CA GLY A 19 5.04 -4.97 8.32
C GLY A 19 3.87 -4.11 7.92
N ALA A 20 3.58 -3.13 8.77
CA ALA A 20 2.47 -2.22 8.54
C ALA A 20 2.83 -0.83 9.05
N ILE A 21 2.28 0.18 8.40
CA ILE A 21 2.38 1.55 8.86
C ILE A 21 1.00 2.15 8.93
N ASN A 22 0.80 3.03 9.90
CA ASN A 22 -0.44 3.79 10.03
C ASN A 22 -0.14 5.22 9.62
N ARG A 23 -0.93 5.75 8.70
CA ARG A 23 -0.77 7.11 8.21
C ARG A 23 -2.13 7.74 8.00
N SER A 24 -2.16 9.05 8.10
CA SER A 24 -3.36 9.82 7.80
C SER A 24 -3.23 10.45 6.43
N PHE A 25 -4.28 10.33 5.63
CA PHE A 25 -4.34 10.93 4.30
C PHE A 25 -5.68 11.61 4.14
N ALA A 26 -5.72 12.59 3.26
CA ALA A 26 -6.95 13.33 3.00
C ALA A 26 -8.00 12.47 2.32
N ASP A 27 -7.56 11.56 1.44
CA ASP A 27 -8.47 10.71 0.67
C ASP A 27 -7.74 9.44 0.20
N ASP A 28 -8.47 8.57 -0.47
CA ASP A 28 -7.93 7.30 -0.96
C ASP A 28 -6.82 7.51 -2.00
N ALA A 29 -6.95 8.53 -2.85
CA ALA A 29 -5.96 8.81 -3.88
C ALA A 29 -4.60 9.11 -3.26
N GLU A 30 -4.57 9.87 -2.19
CA GLU A 30 -3.34 10.19 -1.48
C GLU A 30 -2.72 8.95 -0.87
N ALA A 31 -3.55 8.06 -0.33
CA ALA A 31 -3.08 6.79 0.22
C ALA A 31 -2.44 5.93 -0.87
N PHE A 32 -3.05 5.89 -2.05
CA PHE A 32 -2.50 5.14 -3.18
C PHE A 32 -1.17 5.72 -3.66
N GLU A 33 -1.02 7.04 -3.67
CA GLU A 33 0.25 7.65 -4.02
C GLU A 33 1.37 7.20 -3.07
N HIS A 34 1.06 7.16 -1.79
CA HIS A 34 2.04 6.70 -0.81
C HIS A 34 2.36 5.22 -1.00
N ALA A 35 1.34 4.41 -1.27
CA ALA A 35 1.54 2.98 -1.52
C ALA A 35 2.44 2.75 -2.73
N ASP A 36 2.26 3.54 -3.78
CA ASP A 36 3.09 3.42 -4.98
C ASP A 36 4.57 3.69 -4.68
N ARG A 37 4.85 4.60 -3.75
CA ARG A 37 6.23 4.85 -3.32
C ARG A 37 6.79 3.67 -2.56
N LEU A 38 5.97 3.01 -1.78
CA LEU A 38 6.42 1.83 -1.02
C LEU A 38 6.77 0.66 -1.94
N LEU A 39 6.23 0.64 -3.14
CA LEU A 39 6.55 -0.40 -4.12
C LEU A 39 8.00 -0.35 -4.57
N GLU A 40 8.72 0.74 -4.33
CA GLU A 40 10.15 0.80 -4.63
C GLU A 40 10.94 -0.16 -3.74
N SER A 41 10.42 -0.43 -2.54
CA SER A 41 11.10 -1.29 -1.57
C SER A 41 10.38 -2.60 -1.31
N HIS A 42 9.11 -2.69 -1.69
CA HIS A 42 8.27 -3.85 -1.38
C HIS A 42 7.50 -4.26 -2.63
N PRO A 43 7.32 -5.57 -2.87
CA PRO A 43 6.65 -6.03 -4.09
C PRO A 43 5.14 -5.78 -4.11
N ALA A 44 4.52 -5.62 -2.96
CA ALA A 44 3.08 -5.35 -2.89
C ALA A 44 2.72 -4.61 -1.62
N VAL A 45 1.67 -3.82 -1.69
CA VAL A 45 1.15 -3.06 -0.56
C VAL A 45 -0.37 -3.15 -0.57
N GLU A 46 -0.97 -3.45 0.58
CA GLU A 46 -2.43 -3.38 0.75
C GLU A 46 -2.77 -2.17 1.60
N ILE A 47 -3.83 -1.49 1.22
CA ILE A 47 -4.28 -0.28 1.90
C ILE A 47 -5.61 -0.58 2.55
N TRP A 48 -5.69 -0.37 3.86
CA TRP A 48 -6.88 -0.60 4.65
C TRP A 48 -7.29 0.66 5.38
N GLN A 49 -8.60 0.84 5.51
CA GLN A 49 -9.17 1.90 6.36
C GLN A 49 -10.11 1.20 7.32
N THR A 50 -9.69 1.07 8.58
CA THR A 50 -10.37 0.28 9.60
C THR A 50 -10.49 -1.17 9.13
N ASP A 51 -11.69 -1.65 8.83
CA ASP A 51 -11.90 -3.01 8.35
C ASP A 51 -12.27 -3.04 6.86
N ARG A 52 -12.08 -1.93 6.16
CA ARG A 52 -12.39 -1.82 4.74
C ARG A 52 -11.11 -1.87 3.91
N LEU A 53 -11.03 -2.82 3.00
CA LEU A 53 -9.93 -2.87 2.06
C LEU A 53 -10.12 -1.78 1.01
N VAL A 54 -9.26 -0.78 1.03
CA VAL A 54 -9.32 0.32 0.09
C VAL A 54 -8.80 -0.13 -1.28
N GLY A 55 -7.69 -0.86 -1.27
CA GLY A 55 -7.13 -1.37 -2.50
C GLY A 55 -5.79 -2.05 -2.28
N ARG A 56 -5.22 -2.53 -3.36
CA ARG A 56 -3.95 -3.20 -3.36
C ARG A 56 -3.12 -2.71 -4.53
N ARG A 57 -1.85 -2.51 -4.29
CA ARG A 57 -0.89 -2.16 -5.34
C ARG A 57 0.19 -3.22 -5.39
N GLU A 58 0.56 -3.62 -6.58
CA GLU A 58 1.62 -4.59 -6.77
C GLU A 58 2.63 -4.04 -7.75
N ARG A 59 3.90 -4.40 -7.54
CA ARG A 59 4.96 -4.04 -8.47
C ARG A 59 4.75 -4.81 -9.77
N ASP A 60 4.92 -4.13 -10.88
CA ASP A 60 4.80 -4.77 -12.20
C ASP A 60 6.10 -5.51 -12.51
N GLU A 61 6.18 -6.73 -12.05
CA GLU A 61 7.37 -7.57 -12.27
C GLU A 61 7.53 -7.95 -13.74
N ALA A 62 6.41 -8.06 -14.46
CA ALA A 62 6.47 -8.44 -15.87
C ALA A 62 7.19 -7.37 -16.69
N ALA A 63 6.97 -6.10 -16.39
CA ALA A 63 7.65 -5.01 -17.09
C ALA A 63 9.15 -5.01 -16.80
N ALA A 64 9.55 -5.47 -15.63
CA ALA A 64 10.94 -5.49 -15.22
C ALA A 64 11.74 -6.60 -15.87
N HIS A 65 11.08 -7.56 -16.49
CA HIS A 65 11.73 -8.74 -17.06
C HIS A 65 12.07 -8.61 -18.53
N ILE A 66 11.82 -7.50 -19.11
CA ILE A 66 12.08 -7.30 -20.55
C ILE A 66 13.57 -7.15 -20.84
#